data_84c9690c4be0b965413ab03befa80f64
#
_entry.id   84c9690c4be0b965413ab03befa80f64
#
_cell.length_a   1.000
_cell.length_b   1.000
_cell.length_c   1.000
_cell.angle_alpha   90.00
_cell.angle_beta   90.00
_cell.angle_gamma   90.00
#
_symmetry.space_group_name_H-M   'P 1'
#
loop_
_entity.id
_entity.type
_entity.pdbx_description
1 polymer ?
#
loop_
_entity_poly.entity_id
_entity_poly.type
_entity_poly.pdbx_seq_one_letter_code
_entity_poly.pdbx_strand_id
1 'polypeptide(L)'
;DYDQCVSCGMCMVSCPFGAISDKSQIFQLAHALRGGEKIIAIIAPAYISQFGDDVTPGKFKTALQVLGFSDVHEVAFGADVGAIAEAHHYAEKVATGELPFLLTSCCPSWSMMAKKFFPTMIDNISQELTPMVATARKVKQEHPDAKVVFVGPCASKKLEAMRRTVRSDVDFVLTFEELDAMFDAREIDPASFEEDGSLHDATAAGRGYAVAGGVAGAIEACLKEYYPD
;
A
#
# COMPACT_ATOMS: atom_id res chain seq x y z
N ASP A 1 -6.10 -3.64 -24.33
CA ASP A 1 -6.72 -4.97 -24.34
C ASP A 1 -7.06 -5.37 -22.91
N TYR A 2 -8.35 -5.34 -22.56
CA TYR A 2 -8.82 -5.64 -21.20
C TYR A 2 -8.56 -7.09 -20.79
N ASP A 3 -8.51 -8.02 -21.75
CA ASP A 3 -8.31 -9.43 -21.47
C ASP A 3 -6.86 -9.73 -21.07
N GLN A 4 -5.92 -8.93 -21.57
CA GLN A 4 -4.49 -9.08 -21.27
C GLN A 4 -4.01 -8.14 -20.17
N CYS A 5 -4.69 -7.02 -19.96
CA CYS A 5 -4.27 -6.01 -19.01
C CYS A 5 -4.38 -6.51 -17.55
N VAL A 6 -3.29 -6.34 -16.79
CA VAL A 6 -3.22 -6.63 -15.35
C VAL A 6 -3.03 -5.38 -14.50
N SER A 7 -3.17 -4.20 -15.11
CA SER A 7 -3.05 -2.88 -14.45
C SER A 7 -1.69 -2.63 -13.78
N CYS A 8 -0.61 -3.19 -14.30
CA CYS A 8 0.73 -3.04 -13.72
C CYS A 8 1.39 -1.67 -13.96
N GLY A 9 0.85 -0.85 -14.88
CA GLY A 9 1.40 0.48 -15.20
C GLY A 9 2.61 0.48 -16.14
N MET A 10 3.14 -0.68 -16.55
CA MET A 10 4.33 -0.74 -17.41
C MET A 10 4.20 -0.01 -18.74
N CYS A 11 2.99 0.04 -19.30
CA CYS A 11 2.72 0.83 -20.50
C CYS A 11 2.90 2.34 -20.30
N MET A 12 2.63 2.84 -19.10
CA MET A 12 2.86 4.25 -18.73
C MET A 12 4.36 4.54 -18.64
N VAL A 13 5.08 3.71 -17.91
CA VAL A 13 6.54 3.84 -17.71
C VAL A 13 7.31 3.69 -19.02
N SER A 14 6.86 2.79 -19.90
CA SER A 14 7.53 2.51 -21.16
C SER A 14 7.18 3.48 -22.29
N CYS A 15 6.22 4.39 -22.09
CA CYS A 15 5.82 5.33 -23.13
C CYS A 15 6.72 6.58 -23.12
N PRO A 16 7.63 6.76 -24.11
CA PRO A 16 8.56 7.89 -24.12
C PRO A 16 7.89 9.23 -24.40
N PHE A 17 6.62 9.21 -24.79
CA PHE A 17 5.84 10.40 -25.15
C PHE A 17 4.86 10.84 -24.05
N GLY A 18 4.78 10.12 -22.92
CA GLY A 18 3.77 10.39 -21.90
C GLY A 18 2.32 10.30 -22.39
N ALA A 19 2.07 9.53 -23.46
CA ALA A 19 0.76 9.43 -24.10
C ALA A 19 -0.24 8.54 -23.35
N ILE A 20 0.25 7.81 -22.33
CA ILE A 20 -0.57 6.91 -21.52
C ILE A 20 -0.42 7.37 -20.07
N SER A 21 -1.54 7.69 -19.46
CA SER A 21 -1.62 8.02 -18.03
C SER A 21 -2.72 7.22 -17.35
N ASP A 22 -2.65 7.10 -16.05
CA ASP A 22 -3.74 6.57 -15.25
C ASP A 22 -4.78 7.66 -14.95
N LYS A 23 -5.86 7.28 -14.29
CA LYS A 23 -6.87 8.23 -13.85
C LYS A 23 -6.47 8.81 -12.48
N SER A 24 -5.97 10.03 -12.49
CA SER A 24 -5.64 10.76 -11.26
C SER A 24 -6.87 11.04 -10.40
N GLN A 25 -6.66 11.01 -9.06
CA GLN A 25 -7.66 11.38 -8.07
C GLN A 25 -7.29 12.66 -7.31
N ILE A 26 -6.27 13.40 -7.75
CA ILE A 26 -5.81 14.66 -7.12
C ILE A 26 -6.95 15.66 -6.99
N PHE A 27 -7.76 15.84 -8.05
CA PHE A 27 -8.83 16.84 -8.04
C PHE A 27 -9.89 16.54 -6.97
N GLN A 28 -10.33 15.28 -6.89
CA GLN A 28 -11.32 14.85 -5.91
C GLN A 28 -10.79 14.97 -4.48
N LEU A 29 -9.53 14.59 -4.26
CA LEU A 29 -8.87 14.73 -2.98
C LEU A 29 -8.69 16.20 -2.58
N ALA A 30 -8.22 17.05 -3.50
CA ALA A 30 -8.07 18.48 -3.23
C ALA A 30 -9.42 19.15 -2.89
N HIS A 31 -10.51 18.70 -3.52
CA HIS A 31 -11.85 19.16 -3.18
C HIS A 31 -12.27 18.73 -1.76
N ALA A 32 -12.00 17.48 -1.38
CA ALA A 32 -12.31 16.95 -0.06
C ALA A 32 -11.49 17.66 1.05
N LEU A 33 -10.18 17.89 0.82
CA LEU A 33 -9.31 18.64 1.73
C LEU A 33 -9.83 20.08 1.95
N ARG A 34 -10.25 20.76 0.88
CA ARG A 34 -10.84 22.12 0.97
C ARG A 34 -12.20 22.13 1.65
N GLY A 35 -12.96 21.04 1.55
CA GLY A 35 -14.26 20.87 2.18
C GLY A 35 -14.19 20.66 3.70
N GLY A 36 -13.00 20.54 4.27
CA GLY A 36 -12.79 20.31 5.72
C GLY A 36 -13.16 18.90 6.15
N GLU A 37 -13.20 17.94 5.24
CA GLU A 37 -13.41 16.53 5.56
C GLU A 37 -12.21 15.99 6.37
N LYS A 38 -12.46 15.10 7.33
CA LYS A 38 -11.39 14.39 8.03
C LYS A 38 -10.75 13.39 7.08
N ILE A 39 -9.50 13.63 6.70
CA ILE A 39 -8.77 12.81 5.74
C ILE A 39 -7.53 12.23 6.40
N ILE A 40 -7.37 10.92 6.35
CA ILE A 40 -6.25 10.19 6.93
C ILE A 40 -5.45 9.54 5.81
N ALA A 41 -4.14 9.77 5.79
CA ALA A 41 -3.24 9.12 4.85
C ALA A 41 -2.79 7.76 5.40
N ILE A 42 -2.73 6.75 4.53
CA ILE A 42 -2.03 5.49 4.79
C ILE A 42 -0.92 5.35 3.75
N ILE A 43 0.33 5.26 4.20
CA ILE A 43 1.51 5.35 3.33
C ILE A 43 2.20 4.00 3.15
N ALA A 44 2.50 3.66 1.90
CA ALA A 44 3.26 2.45 1.58
C ALA A 44 4.71 2.57 2.09
N PRO A 45 5.32 1.50 2.62
CA PRO A 45 6.67 1.57 3.18
C PRO A 45 7.75 1.96 2.16
N ALA A 46 7.46 1.87 0.86
CA ALA A 46 8.35 2.29 -0.22
C ALA A 46 8.49 3.83 -0.37
N TYR A 47 7.90 4.64 0.50
CA TYR A 47 8.03 6.11 0.45
C TYR A 47 9.43 6.61 0.82
N ILE A 48 10.21 5.81 1.53
CA ILE A 48 11.57 6.14 1.95
C ILE A 48 12.43 6.52 0.74
N SER A 49 13.11 7.64 0.84
CA SER A 49 13.94 8.26 -0.22
C SER A 49 13.21 8.64 -1.51
N GLN A 50 11.86 8.64 -1.52
CA GLN A 50 11.09 9.08 -2.71
C GLN A 50 10.97 10.61 -2.81
N PHE A 51 11.05 11.30 -1.68
CA PHE A 51 10.88 12.76 -1.57
C PHE A 51 12.16 13.47 -1.16
N GLY A 52 13.30 12.80 -1.29
CA GLY A 52 14.63 13.27 -0.89
C GLY A 52 15.24 12.45 0.25
N ASP A 53 16.56 12.36 0.26
CA ASP A 53 17.28 11.55 1.27
C ASP A 53 17.20 12.14 2.68
N ASP A 54 16.97 13.46 2.79
CA ASP A 54 16.85 14.17 4.07
C ASP A 54 15.42 14.16 4.64
N VAL A 55 14.47 13.52 3.95
CA VAL A 55 13.08 13.43 4.39
C VAL A 55 12.89 12.23 5.30
N THR A 56 12.95 12.47 6.60
CA THR A 56 12.67 11.46 7.62
C THR A 56 11.17 11.15 7.71
N PRO A 57 10.77 10.03 8.33
CA PRO A 57 9.36 9.70 8.56
C PRO A 57 8.58 10.82 9.28
N GLY A 58 9.19 11.47 10.28
CA GLY A 58 8.55 12.58 10.99
C GLY A 58 8.34 13.80 10.12
N LYS A 59 9.35 14.20 9.35
CA LYS A 59 9.24 15.31 8.38
C LYS A 59 8.17 15.03 7.33
N PHE A 60 8.11 13.81 6.81
CA PHE A 60 7.10 13.41 5.83
C PHE A 60 5.69 13.47 6.41
N LYS A 61 5.51 13.01 7.65
CA LYS A 61 4.25 13.13 8.38
C LYS A 61 3.83 14.58 8.51
N THR A 62 4.74 15.46 8.94
CA THR A 62 4.50 16.90 9.07
C THR A 62 4.10 17.52 7.72
N ALA A 63 4.79 17.19 6.64
CA ALA A 63 4.47 17.68 5.30
C ALA A 63 3.03 17.29 4.88
N LEU A 64 2.61 16.06 5.13
CA LEU A 64 1.24 15.61 4.88
C LEU A 64 0.22 16.36 5.73
N GLN A 65 0.51 16.61 7.01
CA GLN A 65 -0.37 17.39 7.87
C GLN A 65 -0.51 18.85 7.40
N VAL A 66 0.59 19.46 6.96
CA VAL A 66 0.58 20.80 6.36
C VAL A 66 -0.22 20.83 5.04
N LEU A 67 -0.17 19.74 4.26
CA LEU A 67 -0.99 19.59 3.05
C LEU A 67 -2.50 19.50 3.37
N GLY A 68 -2.85 19.13 4.62
CA GLY A 68 -4.23 19.10 5.12
C GLY A 68 -4.73 17.72 5.57
N PHE A 69 -3.88 16.71 5.62
CA PHE A 69 -4.24 15.43 6.20
C PHE A 69 -4.36 15.54 7.73
N SER A 70 -5.39 14.91 8.28
CA SER A 70 -5.67 14.93 9.73
C SER A 70 -4.74 14.00 10.51
N ASP A 71 -4.33 12.90 9.91
CA ASP A 71 -3.37 11.94 10.48
C ASP A 71 -2.71 11.10 9.38
N VAL A 72 -1.65 10.37 9.75
CA VAL A 72 -0.84 9.54 8.84
C VAL A 72 -0.49 8.22 9.52
N HIS A 73 -0.79 7.10 8.86
CA HIS A 73 -0.47 5.75 9.33
C HIS A 73 0.40 4.99 8.33
N GLU A 74 1.18 4.03 8.82
CA GLU A 74 2.00 3.16 7.97
C GLU A 74 1.20 1.94 7.46
N VAL A 75 1.21 1.71 6.15
CA VAL A 75 0.70 0.48 5.54
C VAL A 75 1.53 -0.75 5.94
N ALA A 76 2.74 -0.52 6.41
CA ALA A 76 3.59 -1.55 7.00
C ALA A 76 2.92 -2.27 8.20
N PHE A 77 2.03 -1.60 8.95
CA PHE A 77 1.17 -2.26 9.96
C PHE A 77 0.31 -3.37 9.34
N GLY A 78 -0.35 -3.08 8.22
CA GLY A 78 -1.13 -4.10 7.51
C GLY A 78 -0.27 -5.21 6.91
N ALA A 79 1.01 -4.93 6.62
CA ALA A 79 1.99 -5.92 6.21
C ALA A 79 2.36 -6.86 7.35
N ASP A 80 2.55 -6.35 8.58
CA ASP A 80 2.77 -7.17 9.77
C ASP A 80 1.59 -8.12 10.03
N VAL A 81 0.36 -7.59 9.98
CA VAL A 81 -0.87 -8.40 10.14
C VAL A 81 -0.96 -9.48 9.06
N GLY A 82 -0.68 -9.10 7.81
CA GLY A 82 -0.68 -10.03 6.68
C GLY A 82 0.39 -11.13 6.81
N ALA A 83 1.60 -10.77 7.26
CA ALA A 83 2.69 -11.73 7.45
C ALA A 83 2.33 -12.81 8.48
N ILE A 84 1.68 -12.41 9.58
CA ILE A 84 1.19 -13.34 10.60
C ILE A 84 0.13 -14.29 10.00
N ALA A 85 -0.86 -13.75 9.30
CA ALA A 85 -1.92 -14.54 8.69
C ALA A 85 -1.39 -15.51 7.63
N GLU A 86 -0.45 -15.07 6.80
CA GLU A 86 0.18 -15.92 5.79
C GLU A 86 1.12 -16.97 6.40
N ALA A 87 1.78 -16.68 7.52
CA ALA A 87 2.56 -17.68 8.27
C ALA A 87 1.65 -18.79 8.84
N HIS A 88 0.49 -18.43 9.41
CA HIS A 88 -0.51 -19.42 9.84
C HIS A 88 -1.00 -20.25 8.67
N HIS A 89 -1.36 -19.62 7.57
CA HIS A 89 -1.82 -20.33 6.36
C HIS A 89 -0.74 -21.29 5.83
N TYR A 90 0.52 -20.85 5.81
CA TYR A 90 1.63 -21.70 5.42
C TYR A 90 1.77 -22.93 6.34
N ALA A 91 1.74 -22.73 7.64
CA ALA A 91 1.85 -23.81 8.62
C ALA A 91 0.69 -24.82 8.52
N GLU A 92 -0.54 -24.33 8.28
CA GLU A 92 -1.72 -25.18 8.16
C GLU A 92 -1.78 -25.95 6.84
N LYS A 93 -1.33 -25.40 5.73
CA LYS A 93 -1.57 -25.95 4.39
C LYS A 93 -0.30 -26.46 3.70
N VAL A 94 0.82 -25.75 3.83
CA VAL A 94 2.05 -26.14 3.15
C VAL A 94 2.88 -27.08 4.00
N ALA A 95 3.08 -26.77 5.28
CA ALA A 95 3.84 -27.64 6.17
C ALA A 95 3.18 -29.03 6.36
N THR A 96 1.85 -29.11 6.25
CA THR A 96 1.09 -30.39 6.30
C THR A 96 1.09 -31.13 4.97
N GLY A 97 1.57 -30.54 3.88
CA GLY A 97 1.59 -31.14 2.54
C GLY A 97 0.27 -31.07 1.78
N GLU A 98 -0.73 -30.31 2.29
CA GLU A 98 -1.99 -30.09 1.57
C GLU A 98 -1.77 -29.21 0.32
N LEU A 99 -0.91 -28.18 0.41
CA LEU A 99 -0.47 -27.37 -0.71
C LEU A 99 1.04 -27.54 -0.95
N PRO A 100 1.48 -27.57 -2.21
CA PRO A 100 2.91 -27.69 -2.53
C PRO A 100 3.71 -26.40 -2.22
N PHE A 101 3.06 -25.25 -2.22
CA PHE A 101 3.62 -23.93 -1.92
C PHE A 101 2.50 -22.91 -1.72
N LEU A 102 2.84 -21.75 -1.14
CA LEU A 102 1.95 -20.59 -1.00
C LEU A 102 2.49 -19.42 -1.81
N LEU A 103 1.62 -18.74 -2.55
CA LEU A 103 1.88 -17.50 -3.28
C LEU A 103 1.20 -16.33 -2.57
N THR A 104 1.95 -15.32 -2.19
CA THR A 104 1.42 -14.13 -1.52
C THR A 104 0.64 -13.25 -2.50
N SER A 105 -0.35 -12.50 -2.04
CA SER A 105 -1.28 -11.74 -2.88
C SER A 105 -1.26 -10.23 -2.66
N CYS A 106 -0.25 -9.69 -1.98
CA CYS A 106 -0.16 -8.26 -1.66
C CYS A 106 -0.08 -7.33 -2.90
N CYS A 107 0.36 -7.85 -4.06
CA CYS A 107 0.37 -7.12 -5.33
C CYS A 107 -0.86 -7.47 -6.19
N PRO A 108 -1.79 -6.53 -6.42
CA PRO A 108 -3.01 -6.80 -7.20
C PRO A 108 -2.74 -7.13 -8.66
N SER A 109 -1.69 -6.56 -9.27
CA SER A 109 -1.29 -6.88 -10.64
C SER A 109 -0.74 -8.30 -10.75
N TRP A 110 0.07 -8.72 -9.78
CA TRP A 110 0.59 -10.08 -9.69
C TRP A 110 -0.56 -11.09 -9.56
N SER A 111 -1.47 -10.89 -8.62
CA SER A 111 -2.60 -11.79 -8.40
C SER A 111 -3.50 -11.88 -9.63
N MET A 112 -3.72 -10.76 -10.32
CA MET A 112 -4.50 -10.73 -11.57
C MET A 112 -3.78 -11.46 -12.70
N MET A 113 -2.45 -11.28 -12.82
CA MET A 113 -1.64 -11.97 -13.80
C MET A 113 -1.70 -13.50 -13.56
N ALA A 114 -1.49 -13.93 -12.35
CA ALA A 114 -1.54 -15.34 -11.99
C ALA A 114 -2.90 -15.95 -12.31
N LYS A 115 -4.00 -15.28 -11.94
CA LYS A 115 -5.36 -15.75 -12.23
C LYS A 115 -5.68 -15.82 -13.73
N LYS A 116 -5.13 -14.91 -14.55
CA LYS A 116 -5.38 -14.88 -16.00
C LYS A 116 -4.54 -15.89 -16.78
N PHE A 117 -3.27 -16.00 -16.45
CA PHE A 117 -2.31 -16.74 -17.27
C PHE A 117 -1.86 -18.08 -16.66
N PHE A 118 -2.07 -18.27 -15.34
CA PHE A 118 -1.70 -19.47 -14.61
C PHE A 118 -2.85 -20.00 -13.75
N PRO A 119 -4.01 -20.33 -14.36
CA PRO A 119 -5.21 -20.73 -13.60
C PRO A 119 -5.02 -21.96 -12.72
N THR A 120 -4.06 -22.82 -13.02
CA THR A 120 -3.72 -24.00 -12.20
C THR A 120 -3.05 -23.65 -10.86
N MET A 121 -2.62 -22.39 -10.68
CA MET A 121 -1.98 -21.90 -9.45
C MET A 121 -2.95 -21.14 -8.54
N ILE A 122 -4.22 -21.01 -8.92
CA ILE A 122 -5.18 -20.16 -8.18
C ILE A 122 -5.34 -20.63 -6.74
N ASP A 123 -5.38 -21.93 -6.50
CA ASP A 123 -5.58 -22.51 -5.18
C ASP A 123 -4.35 -22.30 -4.26
N ASN A 124 -3.20 -22.01 -4.84
CA ASN A 124 -1.98 -21.68 -4.11
C ASN A 124 -1.85 -20.18 -3.76
N ILE A 125 -2.76 -19.33 -4.26
CA ILE A 125 -2.70 -17.88 -4.03
C ILE A 125 -3.42 -17.57 -2.72
N SER A 126 -2.70 -16.95 -1.78
CA SER A 126 -3.26 -16.44 -0.54
C SER A 126 -4.47 -15.55 -0.79
N GLN A 127 -5.50 -15.71 0.03
CA GLN A 127 -6.71 -14.88 0.01
C GLN A 127 -6.69 -13.81 1.11
N GLU A 128 -5.57 -13.66 1.80
CA GLU A 128 -5.41 -12.67 2.85
C GLU A 128 -5.56 -11.24 2.32
N LEU A 129 -5.94 -10.33 3.21
CA LEU A 129 -6.08 -8.93 2.87
C LEU A 129 -4.73 -8.35 2.49
N THR A 130 -4.72 -7.51 1.45
CA THR A 130 -3.49 -6.76 1.15
C THR A 130 -3.20 -5.77 2.29
N PRO A 131 -1.93 -5.40 2.52
CA PRO A 131 -1.54 -4.43 3.54
C PRO A 131 -2.32 -3.11 3.47
N MET A 132 -2.59 -2.61 2.26
CA MET A 132 -3.44 -1.43 2.05
C MET A 132 -4.83 -1.60 2.64
N VAL A 133 -5.49 -2.71 2.36
CA VAL A 133 -6.87 -2.97 2.82
C VAL A 133 -6.91 -3.21 4.33
N ALA A 134 -5.95 -3.97 4.86
CA ALA A 134 -5.87 -4.25 6.30
C ALA A 134 -5.70 -2.95 7.10
N THR A 135 -4.76 -2.08 6.68
CA THR A 135 -4.55 -0.78 7.33
C THR A 135 -5.77 0.15 7.18
N ALA A 136 -6.35 0.22 5.98
CA ALA A 136 -7.53 1.05 5.75
C ALA A 136 -8.71 0.65 6.63
N ARG A 137 -8.95 -0.65 6.81
CA ARG A 137 -10.00 -1.15 7.71
C ARG A 137 -9.75 -0.81 9.16
N LYS A 138 -8.50 -0.92 9.63
CA LYS A 138 -8.12 -0.47 10.97
C LYS A 138 -8.48 1.02 11.15
N VAL A 139 -8.04 1.86 10.22
CA VAL A 139 -8.32 3.30 10.28
C VAL A 139 -9.82 3.59 10.26
N LYS A 140 -10.60 2.91 9.41
CA LYS A 140 -12.06 3.08 9.36
C LYS A 140 -12.77 2.59 10.64
N GLN A 141 -12.24 1.59 11.34
CA GLN A 141 -12.76 1.15 12.64
C GLN A 141 -12.54 2.20 13.74
N GLU A 142 -11.35 2.81 13.75
CA GLU A 142 -10.98 3.85 14.71
C GLU A 142 -11.60 5.21 14.37
N HIS A 143 -11.79 5.48 13.08
CA HIS A 143 -12.28 6.73 12.52
C HIS A 143 -13.35 6.50 11.44
N PRO A 144 -14.56 6.08 11.79
CA PRO A 144 -15.60 5.71 10.81
C PRO A 144 -15.97 6.84 9.81
N ASP A 145 -15.87 8.10 10.25
CA ASP A 145 -16.21 9.27 9.43
C ASP A 145 -15.03 9.78 8.58
N ALA A 146 -13.82 9.24 8.78
CA ALA A 146 -12.66 9.69 8.02
C ALA A 146 -12.66 9.12 6.61
N LYS A 147 -12.18 9.91 5.64
CA LYS A 147 -11.76 9.40 4.34
C LYS A 147 -10.33 8.90 4.40
N VAL A 148 -10.09 7.74 3.82
CA VAL A 148 -8.78 7.10 3.79
C VAL A 148 -8.16 7.28 2.41
N VAL A 149 -6.94 7.80 2.39
CA VAL A 149 -6.12 7.99 1.19
C VAL A 149 -4.91 7.09 1.26
N PHE A 150 -4.79 6.15 0.33
CA PHE A 150 -3.56 5.39 0.17
C PHE A 150 -2.57 6.19 -0.68
N VAL A 151 -1.34 6.28 -0.21
CA VAL A 151 -0.20 6.85 -0.94
C VAL A 151 0.85 5.77 -1.17
N GLY A 152 1.22 5.53 -2.42
CA GLY A 152 2.18 4.46 -2.72
C GLY A 152 2.72 4.48 -4.15
N PRO A 153 3.61 3.54 -4.50
CA PRO A 153 4.36 3.58 -5.76
C PRO A 153 3.57 3.08 -6.98
N CYS A 154 2.33 2.63 -6.81
CA CYS A 154 1.73 1.77 -7.82
C CYS A 154 0.29 2.16 -8.20
N ALA A 155 0.08 2.50 -9.48
CA ALA A 155 -1.23 2.79 -10.04
C ALA A 155 -2.23 1.61 -9.95
N SER A 156 -1.75 0.35 -9.84
CA SER A 156 -2.63 -0.81 -9.71
C SER A 156 -3.47 -0.81 -8.42
N LYS A 157 -3.03 -0.09 -7.39
CA LYS A 157 -3.79 0.12 -6.16
C LYS A 157 -5.06 0.93 -6.38
N LYS A 158 -5.11 1.79 -7.41
CA LYS A 158 -6.34 2.50 -7.83
C LYS A 158 -7.42 1.51 -8.26
N LEU A 159 -7.04 0.48 -9.02
CA LEU A 159 -7.99 -0.56 -9.42
C LEU A 159 -8.41 -1.45 -8.24
N GLU A 160 -7.50 -1.74 -7.33
CA GLU A 160 -7.82 -2.50 -6.12
C GLU A 160 -8.83 -1.76 -5.25
N ALA A 161 -8.62 -0.47 -5.00
CA ALA A 161 -9.53 0.38 -4.23
C ALA A 161 -10.94 0.47 -4.86
N MET A 162 -11.08 0.29 -6.17
CA MET A 162 -12.37 0.29 -6.86
C MET A 162 -13.16 -1.02 -6.72
N ARG A 163 -12.57 -2.09 -6.20
CA ARG A 163 -13.27 -3.38 -6.02
C ARG A 163 -14.43 -3.21 -5.05
N ARG A 164 -15.54 -3.90 -5.31
CA ARG A 164 -16.76 -3.83 -4.49
C ARG A 164 -16.51 -4.13 -3.00
N THR A 165 -15.53 -4.97 -2.70
CA THR A 165 -15.16 -5.40 -1.34
C THR A 165 -14.17 -4.46 -0.63
N VAL A 166 -13.65 -3.45 -1.33
CA VAL A 166 -12.57 -2.55 -0.84
C VAL A 166 -12.95 -1.08 -0.91
N ARG A 167 -13.82 -0.70 -1.86
CA ARG A 167 -14.14 0.70 -2.16
C ARG A 167 -14.76 1.51 -1.01
N SER A 168 -15.24 0.84 0.04
CA SER A 168 -15.71 1.48 1.27
C SER A 168 -14.60 1.73 2.29
N ASP A 169 -13.45 1.08 2.09
CA ASP A 169 -12.32 1.14 3.03
C ASP A 169 -11.27 2.18 2.57
N VAL A 170 -11.05 2.29 1.26
CA VAL A 170 -10.09 3.23 0.64
C VAL A 170 -10.84 4.18 -0.29
N ASP A 171 -10.88 5.46 0.06
CA ASP A 171 -11.62 6.48 -0.69
C ASP A 171 -10.81 7.02 -1.87
N PHE A 172 -9.50 7.24 -1.70
CA PHE A 172 -8.60 7.74 -2.74
C PHE A 172 -7.27 7.00 -2.74
N VAL A 173 -6.64 6.95 -3.90
CA VAL A 173 -5.29 6.42 -4.09
C VAL A 173 -4.46 7.44 -4.86
N LEU A 174 -3.32 7.82 -4.31
CA LEU A 174 -2.29 8.62 -4.96
C LEU A 174 -1.04 7.80 -5.22
N THR A 175 -0.38 8.06 -6.33
CA THR A 175 1.01 7.66 -6.50
C THR A 175 1.94 8.66 -5.80
N PHE A 176 3.22 8.29 -5.63
CA PHE A 176 4.20 9.21 -5.04
C PHE A 176 4.38 10.45 -5.93
N GLU A 177 4.40 10.29 -7.24
CA GLU A 177 4.48 11.39 -8.20
C GLU A 177 3.26 12.33 -8.11
N GLU A 178 2.08 11.79 -7.88
CA GLU A 178 0.86 12.60 -7.68
C GLU A 178 0.92 13.38 -6.36
N LEU A 179 1.46 12.79 -5.29
CA LEU A 179 1.65 13.48 -4.02
C LEU A 179 2.73 14.56 -4.13
N ASP A 180 3.85 14.26 -4.80
CA ASP A 180 4.94 15.21 -5.05
C ASP A 180 4.44 16.43 -5.81
N ALA A 181 3.66 16.22 -6.87
CA ALA A 181 3.00 17.31 -7.59
C ALA A 181 2.04 18.15 -6.71
N MET A 182 1.42 17.54 -5.68
CA MET A 182 0.59 18.29 -4.72
C MET A 182 1.46 19.11 -3.76
N PHE A 183 2.62 18.60 -3.35
CA PHE A 183 3.59 19.35 -2.55
C PHE A 183 4.11 20.54 -3.33
N ASP A 184 4.55 20.34 -4.58
CA ASP A 184 5.01 21.42 -5.48
C ASP A 184 3.95 22.50 -5.66
N ALA A 185 2.71 22.12 -5.94
CA ALA A 185 1.61 23.05 -6.15
C ALA A 185 1.24 23.89 -4.91
N ARG A 186 1.66 23.43 -3.73
CA ARG A 186 1.45 24.10 -2.44
C ARG A 186 2.74 24.72 -1.87
N GLU A 187 3.83 24.67 -2.64
CA GLU A 187 5.16 25.15 -2.20
C GLU A 187 5.60 24.51 -0.87
N ILE A 188 5.29 23.22 -0.70
CA ILE A 188 5.67 22.43 0.47
C ILE A 188 6.95 21.65 0.12
N ASP A 189 8.04 21.96 0.81
CA ASP A 189 9.27 21.17 0.77
C ASP A 189 9.32 20.27 2.02
N PRO A 190 9.13 18.94 1.88
CA PRO A 190 9.16 18.03 3.01
C PRO A 190 10.47 18.03 3.78
N ALA A 191 11.61 18.33 3.14
CA ALA A 191 12.92 18.37 3.78
C ALA A 191 13.07 19.57 4.73
N SER A 192 12.30 20.64 4.51
CA SER A 192 12.40 21.90 5.27
C SER A 192 11.77 21.84 6.66
N PHE A 193 10.96 20.82 6.97
CA PHE A 193 10.29 20.71 8.26
C PHE A 193 11.21 20.16 9.36
N GLU A 194 10.91 20.55 10.59
CA GLU A 194 11.45 19.89 11.75
C GLU A 194 10.77 18.53 11.96
N GLU A 195 11.47 17.62 12.61
CA GLU A 195 10.94 16.29 12.89
C GLU A 195 9.94 16.38 14.05
N ASP A 196 8.66 16.30 13.74
CA ASP A 196 7.58 16.26 14.75
C ASP A 196 6.97 14.87 14.81
N GLY A 197 7.41 14.12 15.79
CA GLY A 197 6.96 12.76 16.01
C GLY A 197 7.54 11.76 15.01
N SER A 198 7.12 10.52 15.14
CA SER A 198 7.52 9.45 14.25
C SER A 198 6.31 8.59 13.88
N LEU A 199 6.45 7.85 12.81
CA LEU A 199 5.51 6.80 12.46
C LEU A 199 5.92 5.53 13.23
N HIS A 200 5.04 4.98 14.06
CA HIS A 200 5.33 3.86 14.96
C HIS A 200 4.35 2.70 14.82
N ASP A 201 3.54 2.69 13.77
CA ASP A 201 2.46 1.72 13.63
C ASP A 201 2.95 0.30 13.30
N ALA A 202 4.20 0.14 12.82
CA ALA A 202 4.68 -1.09 12.23
C ALA A 202 6.05 -1.53 12.76
N THR A 203 6.34 -2.81 12.56
CA THR A 203 7.65 -3.42 12.84
C THR A 203 8.64 -3.23 11.69
N ALA A 204 9.90 -3.61 11.93
CA ALA A 204 10.90 -3.67 10.87
C ALA A 204 10.54 -4.68 9.76
N ALA A 205 9.84 -5.77 10.12
CA ALA A 205 9.40 -6.80 9.17
C ALA A 205 8.36 -6.23 8.19
N GLY A 206 7.32 -5.54 8.69
CA GLY A 206 6.32 -4.90 7.84
C GLY A 206 6.91 -3.80 6.95
N ARG A 207 7.83 -2.97 7.48
CA ARG A 207 8.56 -1.98 6.68
C ARG A 207 9.45 -2.64 5.63
N GLY A 208 9.97 -3.83 5.91
CA GLY A 208 10.76 -4.64 5.00
C GLY A 208 10.04 -5.09 3.74
N TYR A 209 8.70 -5.01 3.67
CA TYR A 209 7.95 -5.30 2.43
C TYR A 209 8.36 -4.42 1.24
N ALA A 210 8.99 -3.27 1.49
CA ALA A 210 9.49 -2.38 0.45
C ALA A 210 10.72 -2.90 -0.30
N VAL A 211 11.41 -3.90 0.22
CA VAL A 211 12.63 -4.43 -0.38
C VAL A 211 12.43 -5.82 -0.99
N ALA A 212 13.31 -6.19 -1.93
CA ALA A 212 13.27 -7.50 -2.56
C ALA A 212 13.43 -8.61 -1.52
N GLY A 213 12.54 -9.62 -1.56
CA GLY A 213 12.51 -10.70 -0.59
C GLY A 213 11.88 -10.35 0.78
N GLY A 214 11.52 -9.09 1.02
CA GLY A 214 11.02 -8.63 2.32
C GLY A 214 9.71 -9.29 2.74
N VAL A 215 8.81 -9.57 1.81
CA VAL A 215 7.55 -10.30 2.11
C VAL A 215 7.86 -11.70 2.62
N ALA A 216 8.69 -12.46 1.90
CA ALA A 216 9.10 -13.80 2.34
C ALA A 216 9.83 -13.76 3.69
N GLY A 217 10.76 -12.80 3.86
CA GLY A 217 11.50 -12.63 5.10
C GLY A 217 10.61 -12.32 6.31
N ALA A 218 9.55 -11.53 6.13
CA ALA A 218 8.60 -11.24 7.20
C ALA A 218 7.78 -12.49 7.59
N ILE A 219 7.32 -13.26 6.60
CA ILE A 219 6.59 -14.51 6.85
C ILE A 219 7.52 -15.54 7.53
N GLU A 220 8.77 -15.67 7.09
CA GLU A 220 9.76 -16.54 7.73
C GLU A 220 10.04 -16.13 9.18
N ALA A 221 10.10 -14.85 9.48
CA ALA A 221 10.25 -14.35 10.84
C ALA A 221 9.05 -14.76 11.71
N CYS A 222 7.83 -14.61 11.21
CA CYS A 222 6.63 -15.05 11.89
C CYS A 222 6.59 -16.57 12.07
N LEU A 223 7.00 -17.34 11.05
CA LEU A 223 7.10 -18.82 11.19
C LEU A 223 8.06 -19.22 12.29
N LYS A 224 9.23 -18.59 12.38
CA LYS A 224 10.22 -18.86 13.44
C LYS A 224 9.70 -18.49 14.84
N GLU A 225 8.87 -17.46 14.93
CA GLU A 225 8.32 -16.99 16.20
C GLU A 225 7.15 -17.84 16.69
N TYR A 226 6.20 -18.16 15.81
CA TYR A 226 4.96 -18.85 16.18
C TYR A 226 4.99 -20.35 15.95
N TYR A 227 5.92 -20.86 15.14
CA TYR A 227 6.07 -22.27 14.76
C TYR A 227 7.55 -22.65 14.78
N PRO A 228 8.20 -22.66 15.96
CA PRO A 228 9.66 -22.82 16.07
C PRO A 228 10.18 -24.23 15.75
N ASP A 229 9.32 -25.25 15.51
CA ASP A 229 9.70 -26.67 15.31
C ASP A 229 9.47 -27.15 13.86
#